data_31fe6e1aef56475eb58d3a432655fa6e
#
_entry.id   31fe6e1aef56475eb58d3a432655fa6e
#
_cell.length_a   1.000
_cell.length_b   1.000
_cell.length_c   1.000
_cell.angle_alpha   90.00
_cell.angle_beta   90.00
_cell.angle_gamma   90.00
#
_symmetry.space_group_name_H-M   'P 1'
#
loop_
_entity.id
_entity.type
_entity.pdbx_description
1 polymer ?
#
loop_
_entity_poly.entity_id
_entity_poly.type
_entity_poly.pdbx_seq_one_letter_code
_entity_poly.pdbx_strand_id
1 'polypeptide(L)'
;AYPDDFILGEENDLYHDVKEGRVWVLDPIDGTVNFIAQGRDFAVMMAYYEEGIGKFGLIYDVSSDLLFCGGGPFQVTCNGQPLPAYQPRPLNRQLLGANGSMYTNNYRGLANLASHLLGVRVLGSAGISMSRVLKGQLLGYFSSISPWDYAAASIMGEKLGYQLLTMTGEPLDYKSRQAVMFIPQAESDKIQSYLGSRKR
;
A
#
# COMPACT_ATOMS: atom_id res chain seq x y z
N ALA A 1 -17.66 11.66 18.74
CA ALA A 1 -18.25 10.37 18.75
C ALA A 1 -17.37 9.35 19.49
N TYR A 2 -16.05 9.45 19.37
CA TYR A 2 -15.07 8.57 20.07
C TYR A 2 -14.02 9.43 20.75
N PRO A 3 -14.32 10.06 21.90
CA PRO A 3 -13.47 11.08 22.52
C PRO A 3 -12.13 10.53 23.05
N ASP A 4 -12.03 9.22 23.26
CA ASP A 4 -10.86 8.54 23.78
C ASP A 4 -9.98 7.92 22.68
N ASP A 5 -10.34 8.10 21.39
CA ASP A 5 -9.57 7.59 20.28
C ASP A 5 -8.55 8.62 19.81
N PHE A 6 -7.39 8.14 19.38
CA PHE A 6 -6.31 8.95 18.85
C PHE A 6 -6.33 8.98 17.32
N ILE A 7 -5.63 9.96 16.75
CA ILE A 7 -5.47 10.11 15.31
C ILE A 7 -3.99 10.17 14.97
N LEU A 8 -3.61 9.41 13.94
CA LEU A 8 -2.35 9.54 13.22
C LEU A 8 -2.69 9.97 11.78
N GLY A 9 -2.22 11.11 11.32
CA GLY A 9 -2.61 11.62 10.01
C GLY A 9 -1.61 12.56 9.39
N GLU A 10 -1.74 12.77 8.08
CA GLU A 10 -0.89 13.70 7.34
C GLU A 10 -1.14 15.15 7.75
N GLU A 11 -2.40 15.49 7.96
CA GLU A 11 -2.81 16.86 8.27
C GLU A 11 -2.64 17.21 9.75
N ASN A 12 -2.24 18.45 10.03
CA ASN A 12 -2.12 19.03 11.38
C ASN A 12 -1.07 18.37 12.28
N ASP A 13 -0.05 17.70 11.74
CA ASP A 13 1.01 17.03 12.50
C ASP A 13 0.47 16.09 13.59
N LEU A 14 -0.64 15.42 13.31
CA LEU A 14 -1.26 14.48 14.25
C LEU A 14 -0.43 13.21 14.31
N TYR A 15 0.20 12.97 15.44
CA TYR A 15 1.00 11.78 15.67
C TYR A 15 0.53 11.02 16.91
N HIS A 16 0.32 9.72 16.76
CA HIS A 16 0.13 8.77 17.84
C HIS A 16 0.68 7.40 17.44
N ASP A 17 1.26 6.65 18.38
CA ASP A 17 1.74 5.30 18.07
C ASP A 17 0.55 4.34 17.90
N VAL A 18 0.46 3.66 16.77
CA VAL A 18 -0.62 2.68 16.49
C VAL A 18 -0.67 1.54 17.50
N LYS A 19 0.40 1.36 18.30
CA LYS A 19 0.51 0.33 19.34
C LYS A 19 -0.12 0.73 20.67
N GLU A 20 -0.57 1.97 20.82
CA GLU A 20 -1.08 2.50 22.08
C GLU A 20 -2.54 2.94 21.94
N GLY A 21 -3.44 2.15 22.53
CA GLY A 21 -4.87 2.45 22.56
C GLY A 21 -5.58 2.24 21.23
N ARG A 22 -6.55 3.08 20.95
CA ARG A 22 -7.39 3.07 19.74
C ARG A 22 -6.99 4.19 18.81
N VAL A 23 -6.52 3.87 17.62
CA VAL A 23 -5.91 4.84 16.69
C VAL A 23 -6.55 4.77 15.31
N TRP A 24 -7.03 5.91 14.84
CA TRP A 24 -7.43 6.13 13.46
C TRP A 24 -6.24 6.67 12.68
N VAL A 25 -5.90 6.00 11.58
CA VAL A 25 -4.83 6.45 10.66
C VAL A 25 -5.51 7.00 9.41
N LEU A 26 -5.25 8.28 9.10
CA LEU A 26 -6.01 9.02 8.08
C LEU A 26 -5.09 9.69 7.07
N ASP A 27 -5.41 9.54 5.79
CA ASP A 27 -4.93 10.38 4.70
C ASP A 27 -6.17 10.90 3.93
N PRO A 28 -6.51 12.18 4.09
CA PRO A 28 -7.69 12.75 3.45
C PRO A 28 -7.58 12.87 1.93
N ILE A 29 -6.36 13.04 1.39
CA ILE A 29 -6.11 13.21 -0.05
C ILE A 29 -4.77 12.59 -0.42
N ASP A 30 -4.69 11.25 -0.44
CA ASP A 30 -3.54 10.56 -1.02
C ASP A 30 -3.44 10.83 -2.52
N GLY A 31 -2.25 11.21 -2.97
CA GLY A 31 -2.04 11.63 -4.35
C GLY A 31 -2.35 13.10 -4.59
N THR A 32 -2.00 13.99 -3.67
CA THR A 32 -2.22 15.45 -3.72
C THR A 32 -1.75 16.08 -5.05
N VAL A 33 -0.63 15.62 -5.61
CA VAL A 33 -0.15 16.11 -6.93
C VAL A 33 -1.15 15.77 -8.03
N ASN A 34 -1.72 14.57 -8.04
CA ASN A 34 -2.75 14.16 -8.99
C ASN A 34 -4.02 14.98 -8.81
N PHE A 35 -4.44 15.18 -7.55
CA PHE A 35 -5.59 16.01 -7.23
C PHE A 35 -5.45 17.44 -7.78
N ILE A 36 -4.30 18.08 -7.52
CA ILE A 36 -4.03 19.46 -7.97
C ILE A 36 -3.89 19.56 -9.50
N ALA A 37 -3.13 18.63 -10.10
CA ALA A 37 -2.75 18.75 -11.52
C ALA A 37 -3.81 18.27 -12.49
N GLN A 38 -4.63 17.29 -12.11
CA GLN A 38 -5.56 16.63 -13.03
C GLN A 38 -6.95 16.37 -12.46
N GLY A 39 -7.20 16.59 -11.16
CA GLY A 39 -8.48 16.37 -10.50
C GLY A 39 -8.95 14.93 -10.50
N ARG A 40 -8.03 13.96 -10.64
CA ARG A 40 -8.32 12.53 -10.70
C ARG A 40 -7.15 11.68 -10.21
N ASP A 41 -7.38 10.35 -10.06
CA ASP A 41 -6.40 9.35 -9.63
C ASP A 41 -5.81 9.68 -8.24
N PHE A 42 -6.69 10.06 -7.31
CA PHE A 42 -6.42 10.31 -5.90
C PHE A 42 -7.39 9.51 -5.03
N ALA A 43 -7.03 9.27 -3.78
CA ALA A 43 -7.80 8.45 -2.87
C ALA A 43 -7.97 9.12 -1.50
N VAL A 44 -9.01 8.69 -0.76
CA VAL A 44 -9.13 8.88 0.69
C VAL A 44 -8.76 7.58 1.36
N MET A 45 -7.89 7.62 2.37
CA MET A 45 -7.45 6.43 3.08
C MET A 45 -7.74 6.52 4.57
N MET A 46 -8.20 5.41 5.15
CA MET A 46 -8.49 5.31 6.58
C MET A 46 -8.16 3.91 7.07
N ALA A 47 -7.53 3.81 8.24
CA ALA A 47 -7.34 2.55 8.94
C ALA A 47 -7.66 2.71 10.42
N TYR A 48 -8.05 1.61 11.08
CA TYR A 48 -8.32 1.59 12.50
C TYR A 48 -7.53 0.47 13.19
N TYR A 49 -6.83 0.85 14.25
CA TYR A 49 -6.01 -0.01 15.08
C TYR A 49 -6.49 0.02 16.53
N GLU A 50 -6.38 -1.13 17.20
CA GLU A 50 -6.50 -1.25 18.66
C GLU A 50 -5.27 -1.99 19.18
N GLU A 51 -4.50 -1.35 20.06
CA GLU A 51 -3.29 -1.90 20.67
C GLU A 51 -2.33 -2.53 19.62
N GLY A 52 -2.11 -1.83 18.52
CA GLY A 52 -1.26 -2.28 17.42
C GLY A 52 -1.88 -3.31 16.46
N ILE A 53 -3.10 -3.74 16.73
CA ILE A 53 -3.79 -4.73 15.89
C ILE A 53 -4.71 -4.01 14.91
N GLY A 54 -4.42 -4.12 13.62
CA GLY A 54 -5.27 -3.57 12.56
C GLY A 54 -6.63 -4.24 12.52
N LYS A 55 -7.70 -3.47 12.68
CA LYS A 55 -9.08 -3.97 12.70
C LYS A 55 -9.77 -3.89 11.35
N PHE A 56 -9.57 -2.80 10.62
CA PHE A 56 -10.01 -2.66 9.24
C PHE A 56 -9.25 -1.52 8.54
N GLY A 57 -9.26 -1.59 7.22
CA GLY A 57 -8.80 -0.52 6.34
C GLY A 57 -9.89 -0.11 5.36
N LEU A 58 -9.79 1.12 4.85
CA LEU A 58 -10.64 1.69 3.83
C LEU A 58 -9.78 2.50 2.87
N ILE A 59 -10.00 2.28 1.56
CA ILE A 59 -9.43 3.11 0.48
C ILE A 59 -10.58 3.46 -0.46
N TYR A 60 -10.81 4.74 -0.67
CA TYR A 60 -11.80 5.20 -1.63
C TYR A 60 -11.11 5.87 -2.82
N ASP A 61 -11.08 5.18 -3.98
CA ASP A 61 -10.69 5.75 -5.26
C ASP A 61 -11.83 6.66 -5.73
N VAL A 62 -11.66 7.96 -5.50
CA VAL A 62 -12.70 8.97 -5.73
C VAL A 62 -13.06 9.05 -7.20
N SER A 63 -12.06 8.98 -8.08
CA SER A 63 -12.24 9.15 -9.54
C SER A 63 -13.01 8.00 -10.18
N SER A 64 -12.87 6.80 -9.64
CA SER A 64 -13.50 5.58 -10.17
C SER A 64 -14.74 5.16 -9.38
N ASP A 65 -15.08 5.87 -8.30
CA ASP A 65 -16.14 5.52 -7.34
C ASP A 65 -16.00 4.07 -6.84
N LEU A 66 -14.76 3.71 -6.40
CA LEU A 66 -14.46 2.39 -5.88
C LEU A 66 -14.08 2.45 -4.41
N LEU A 67 -14.92 1.88 -3.56
CA LEU A 67 -14.70 1.76 -2.13
C LEU A 67 -14.15 0.37 -1.80
N PHE A 68 -12.88 0.31 -1.41
CA PHE A 68 -12.25 -0.87 -0.82
C PHE A 68 -12.36 -0.80 0.68
N CYS A 69 -12.83 -1.85 1.32
CA CYS A 69 -12.87 -1.89 2.79
C CYS A 69 -12.82 -3.33 3.31
N GLY A 70 -12.36 -3.47 4.57
CA GLY A 70 -12.26 -4.75 5.25
C GLY A 70 -10.89 -5.01 5.87
N GLY A 71 -10.53 -6.28 6.03
CA GLY A 71 -9.33 -6.73 6.73
C GLY A 71 -9.57 -6.99 8.22
N GLY A 72 -8.59 -7.49 8.95
CA GLY A 72 -8.79 -7.97 10.30
C GLY A 72 -9.89 -9.05 10.36
N PRO A 73 -10.95 -8.86 11.17
CA PRO A 73 -12.06 -9.82 11.22
C PRO A 73 -13.01 -9.74 10.01
N PHE A 74 -12.95 -8.66 9.22
CA PHE A 74 -13.91 -8.39 8.15
C PHE A 74 -13.41 -8.93 6.80
N GLN A 75 -14.35 -9.35 5.95
CA GLN A 75 -14.05 -9.68 4.57
C GLN A 75 -13.62 -8.44 3.79
N VAL A 76 -12.60 -8.56 2.96
CA VAL A 76 -12.18 -7.46 2.09
C VAL A 76 -13.05 -7.42 0.86
N THR A 77 -13.62 -6.25 0.59
CA THR A 77 -14.55 -6.02 -0.52
C THR A 77 -14.16 -4.79 -1.35
N CYS A 78 -14.64 -4.74 -2.58
CA CYS A 78 -14.68 -3.54 -3.42
C CYS A 78 -16.13 -3.28 -3.80
N ASN A 79 -16.69 -2.14 -3.40
CA ASN A 79 -18.12 -1.81 -3.55
C ASN A 79 -19.03 -2.96 -3.09
N GLY A 80 -18.71 -3.55 -1.93
CA GLY A 80 -19.46 -4.66 -1.34
C GLY A 80 -19.22 -6.03 -1.99
N GLN A 81 -18.48 -6.12 -3.09
CA GLN A 81 -18.13 -7.39 -3.73
C GLN A 81 -16.82 -7.94 -3.14
N PRO A 82 -16.79 -9.20 -2.69
CA PRO A 82 -15.59 -9.83 -2.14
C PRO A 82 -14.42 -9.81 -3.11
N LEU A 83 -13.24 -9.45 -2.60
CA LEU A 83 -12.00 -9.58 -3.36
C LEU A 83 -11.39 -10.97 -3.15
N PRO A 84 -10.88 -11.61 -4.21
CA PRO A 84 -10.21 -12.90 -4.10
C PRO A 84 -8.84 -12.75 -3.44
N ALA A 85 -8.40 -13.78 -2.73
CA ALA A 85 -7.02 -13.89 -2.29
C ALA A 85 -6.07 -13.94 -3.49
N TYR A 86 -4.82 -13.56 -3.27
CA TYR A 86 -3.78 -13.58 -4.29
C TYR A 86 -3.67 -14.95 -4.97
N GLN A 87 -3.56 -14.93 -6.30
CA GLN A 87 -3.33 -16.12 -7.10
C GLN A 87 -2.00 -15.97 -7.87
N PRO A 88 -1.04 -16.89 -7.70
CA PRO A 88 0.24 -16.82 -8.40
C PRO A 88 0.07 -16.83 -9.93
N ARG A 89 0.84 -15.98 -10.60
CA ARG A 89 0.91 -15.90 -12.08
C ARG A 89 2.37 -15.74 -12.51
N PRO A 90 2.75 -16.14 -13.73
CA PRO A 90 4.08 -15.88 -14.26
C PRO A 90 4.44 -14.39 -14.22
N LEU A 91 5.65 -14.05 -13.80
CA LEU A 91 6.11 -12.65 -13.69
C LEU A 91 5.95 -11.89 -15.00
N ASN A 92 6.31 -12.51 -16.12
CA ASN A 92 6.20 -11.93 -17.46
C ASN A 92 4.75 -11.70 -17.95
N ARG A 93 3.76 -11.93 -17.10
CA ARG A 93 2.34 -11.61 -17.32
C ARG A 93 1.78 -10.66 -16.26
N GLN A 94 2.63 -10.04 -15.49
CA GLN A 94 2.25 -9.13 -14.40
C GLN A 94 2.85 -7.74 -14.59
N LEU A 95 2.23 -6.75 -13.96
CA LEU A 95 2.65 -5.36 -13.95
C LEU A 95 3.16 -4.97 -12.57
N LEU A 96 4.09 -4.04 -12.50
CA LEU A 96 4.62 -3.48 -11.26
C LEU A 96 4.08 -2.07 -11.03
N GLY A 97 3.64 -1.75 -9.81
CA GLY A 97 3.41 -0.39 -9.35
C GLY A 97 4.68 0.16 -8.70
N ALA A 98 5.08 1.38 -9.04
CA ALA A 98 6.28 1.95 -8.46
C ALA A 98 6.22 3.48 -8.33
N ASN A 99 6.96 4.02 -7.35
CA ASN A 99 7.34 5.42 -7.35
C ASN A 99 8.32 5.69 -8.50
N GLY A 100 8.08 6.76 -9.25
CA GLY A 100 8.85 7.09 -10.46
C GLY A 100 10.33 7.24 -10.18
N SER A 101 10.73 8.00 -9.16
CA SER A 101 12.14 8.22 -8.83
C SER A 101 12.84 6.97 -8.34
N MET A 102 12.17 6.13 -7.55
CA MET A 102 12.74 4.84 -7.12
C MET A 102 12.98 3.90 -8.30
N TYR A 103 12.07 3.89 -9.27
CA TYR A 103 12.22 3.08 -10.48
C TYR A 103 13.36 3.58 -11.36
N THR A 104 13.38 4.89 -11.70
CA THR A 104 14.40 5.48 -12.59
C THR A 104 15.81 5.41 -12.02
N ASN A 105 15.94 5.51 -10.69
CA ASN A 105 17.24 5.38 -10.01
C ASN A 105 17.60 3.93 -9.67
N ASN A 106 16.83 2.95 -10.14
CA ASN A 106 16.99 1.54 -9.83
C ASN A 106 17.21 1.28 -8.33
N TYR A 107 16.42 1.98 -7.49
CA TYR A 107 16.57 1.90 -6.04
C TYR A 107 16.49 0.44 -5.58
N ARG A 108 17.55 -0.05 -4.93
CA ARG A 108 17.71 -1.44 -4.46
C ARG A 108 17.40 -2.51 -5.51
N GLY A 109 17.60 -2.25 -6.80
CA GLY A 109 17.35 -3.23 -7.85
C GLY A 109 15.92 -3.27 -8.39
N LEU A 110 15.10 -2.26 -8.10
CA LEU A 110 13.70 -2.22 -8.54
C LEU A 110 13.53 -2.31 -10.07
N ALA A 111 14.41 -1.67 -10.84
CA ALA A 111 14.39 -1.78 -12.30
C ALA A 111 14.82 -3.18 -12.78
N ASN A 112 15.67 -3.89 -12.02
CA ASN A 112 16.01 -5.29 -12.33
C ASN A 112 14.78 -6.18 -12.16
N LEU A 113 14.03 -6.06 -11.05
CA LEU A 113 12.77 -6.77 -10.88
C LEU A 113 11.81 -6.46 -12.04
N ALA A 114 11.65 -5.17 -12.37
CA ALA A 114 10.75 -4.71 -13.42
C ALA A 114 11.09 -5.29 -14.80
N SER A 115 12.35 -5.57 -15.09
CA SER A 115 12.78 -6.16 -16.37
C SER A 115 12.24 -7.59 -16.60
N HIS A 116 11.75 -8.27 -15.57
CA HIS A 116 11.14 -9.60 -15.65
C HIS A 116 9.61 -9.55 -15.73
N LEU A 117 9.03 -8.35 -15.77
CA LEU A 117 7.59 -8.10 -15.79
C LEU A 117 7.14 -7.51 -17.14
N LEU A 118 5.84 -7.46 -17.39
CA LEU A 118 5.28 -6.84 -18.60
C LEU A 118 5.51 -5.32 -18.65
N GLY A 119 5.67 -4.67 -17.52
CA GLY A 119 5.87 -3.23 -17.46
C GLY A 119 5.60 -2.63 -16.09
N VAL A 120 5.82 -1.32 -15.99
CA VAL A 120 5.69 -0.54 -14.77
C VAL A 120 4.55 0.46 -14.89
N ARG A 121 3.89 0.72 -13.77
CA ARG A 121 2.87 1.78 -13.61
C ARG A 121 3.33 2.74 -12.54
N VAL A 122 3.38 4.02 -12.90
CA VAL A 122 3.63 5.14 -11.99
C VAL A 122 2.33 5.93 -11.92
N LEU A 123 1.54 5.68 -10.85
CA LEU A 123 0.18 6.21 -10.74
C LEU A 123 0.10 7.48 -9.88
N GLY A 124 1.17 7.85 -9.15
CA GLY A 124 1.23 9.09 -8.38
C GLY A 124 0.42 9.11 -7.07
N SER A 125 -0.20 8.00 -6.69
CA SER A 125 -1.00 7.82 -5.48
C SER A 125 -0.74 6.43 -4.91
N ALA A 126 -0.50 6.33 -3.61
CA ALA A 126 -0.29 5.06 -2.91
C ALA A 126 -1.60 4.26 -2.83
N GLY A 127 -2.70 4.91 -2.45
CA GLY A 127 -4.02 4.31 -2.36
C GLY A 127 -4.50 3.74 -3.69
N ILE A 128 -4.36 4.50 -4.79
CA ILE A 128 -4.67 4.01 -6.14
C ILE A 128 -3.77 2.81 -6.51
N SER A 129 -2.47 2.90 -6.25
CA SER A 129 -1.55 1.80 -6.57
C SER A 129 -1.85 0.55 -5.76
N MET A 130 -2.04 0.68 -4.45
CA MET A 130 -2.33 -0.45 -3.55
C MET A 130 -3.71 -1.06 -3.82
N SER A 131 -4.72 -0.25 -4.17
CA SER A 131 -6.03 -0.77 -4.57
C SER A 131 -5.94 -1.64 -5.83
N ARG A 132 -5.07 -1.29 -6.80
CA ARG A 132 -4.77 -2.13 -7.98
C ARG A 132 -4.07 -3.43 -7.61
N VAL A 133 -3.19 -3.41 -6.58
CA VAL A 133 -2.59 -4.65 -6.04
C VAL A 133 -3.67 -5.53 -5.41
N LEU A 134 -4.53 -4.99 -4.54
CA LEU A 134 -5.63 -5.73 -3.90
C LEU A 134 -6.59 -6.37 -4.93
N LYS A 135 -6.79 -5.74 -6.09
CA LYS A 135 -7.55 -6.29 -7.23
C LYS A 135 -6.76 -7.32 -8.07
N GLY A 136 -5.50 -7.60 -7.74
CA GLY A 136 -4.64 -8.49 -8.52
C GLY A 136 -4.25 -7.93 -9.91
N GLN A 137 -4.37 -6.63 -10.12
CA GLN A 137 -3.99 -5.95 -11.37
C GLN A 137 -2.51 -5.59 -11.41
N LEU A 138 -1.86 -5.44 -10.25
CA LEU A 138 -0.42 -5.28 -10.08
C LEU A 138 0.12 -6.41 -9.23
N LEU A 139 1.36 -6.86 -9.50
CA LEU A 139 2.08 -7.80 -8.65
C LEU A 139 2.32 -7.21 -7.27
N GLY A 140 2.71 -5.96 -7.22
CA GLY A 140 3.02 -5.24 -5.98
C GLY A 140 3.21 -3.76 -6.23
N TYR A 141 3.42 -3.01 -5.14
CA TYR A 141 3.70 -1.58 -5.15
C TYR A 141 4.94 -1.26 -4.33
N PHE A 142 5.80 -0.40 -4.87
CA PHE A 142 7.10 -0.03 -4.32
C PHE A 142 7.22 1.49 -4.25
N SER A 143 7.37 2.04 -3.05
CA SER A 143 7.40 3.48 -2.85
C SER A 143 8.12 3.88 -1.56
N SER A 144 8.43 5.17 -1.42
CA SER A 144 8.84 5.77 -0.15
C SER A 144 7.67 6.60 0.37
N ILE A 145 7.01 6.12 1.40
CA ILE A 145 5.73 6.62 1.90
C ILE A 145 5.63 6.60 3.42
N SER A 146 4.65 7.32 3.95
CA SER A 146 4.37 7.51 5.37
C SER A 146 3.31 6.52 5.87
N PRO A 147 3.09 6.36 7.19
CA PRO A 147 2.13 5.41 7.74
C PRO A 147 0.70 5.55 7.21
N TRP A 148 0.21 6.76 7.02
CA TRP A 148 -1.13 7.04 6.51
C TRP A 148 -1.34 6.60 5.06
N ASP A 149 -0.27 6.57 4.25
CA ASP A 149 -0.28 6.10 2.86
C ASP A 149 -0.45 4.57 2.73
N TYR A 150 -0.18 3.79 3.80
CA TYR A 150 -0.14 2.32 3.67
C TYR A 150 -0.95 1.55 4.72
N ALA A 151 -1.31 2.16 5.84
CA ALA A 151 -1.97 1.45 6.94
C ALA A 151 -3.24 0.71 6.51
N ALA A 152 -4.10 1.34 5.72
CA ALA A 152 -5.33 0.74 5.23
C ALA A 152 -5.07 -0.49 4.34
N ALA A 153 -4.16 -0.33 3.37
CA ALA A 153 -3.82 -1.40 2.44
C ALA A 153 -3.12 -2.57 3.14
N SER A 154 -2.29 -2.32 4.16
CA SER A 154 -1.61 -3.38 4.91
C SER A 154 -2.59 -4.32 5.60
N ILE A 155 -3.61 -3.77 6.28
CA ILE A 155 -4.64 -4.56 6.97
C ILE A 155 -5.47 -5.39 5.98
N MET A 156 -5.91 -4.78 4.89
CA MET A 156 -6.67 -5.48 3.84
C MET A 156 -5.82 -6.53 3.12
N GLY A 157 -4.58 -6.18 2.82
CA GLY A 157 -3.65 -7.02 2.08
C GLY A 157 -3.30 -8.31 2.81
N GLU A 158 -3.06 -8.24 4.12
CA GLU A 158 -2.80 -9.42 4.95
C GLU A 158 -3.89 -10.48 4.79
N LYS A 159 -5.15 -10.07 4.79
CA LYS A 159 -6.31 -10.95 4.59
C LYS A 159 -6.34 -11.60 3.20
N LEU A 160 -5.77 -10.96 2.20
CA LEU A 160 -5.75 -11.42 0.80
C LEU A 160 -4.44 -12.12 0.41
N GLY A 161 -3.50 -12.33 1.36
CA GLY A 161 -2.22 -12.99 1.12
C GLY A 161 -1.12 -12.06 0.61
N TYR A 162 -1.24 -10.76 0.85
CA TYR A 162 -0.18 -9.78 0.66
C TYR A 162 0.48 -9.42 1.97
N GLN A 163 1.66 -8.84 1.90
CA GLN A 163 2.40 -8.29 3.05
C GLN A 163 3.02 -6.95 2.70
N LEU A 164 3.19 -6.13 3.72
CA LEU A 164 3.87 -4.85 3.62
C LEU A 164 5.18 -4.93 4.42
N LEU A 165 6.29 -4.69 3.76
CA LEU A 165 7.63 -4.73 4.33
C LEU A 165 8.43 -3.50 3.88
N THR A 166 9.50 -3.19 4.59
CA THR A 166 10.52 -2.29 4.06
C THR A 166 11.18 -2.90 2.82
N MET A 167 11.84 -2.09 2.00
CA MET A 167 12.63 -2.59 0.85
C MET A 167 13.84 -3.46 1.26
N THR A 168 14.09 -3.63 2.56
CA THR A 168 15.08 -4.56 3.13
C THR A 168 14.47 -5.87 3.61
N GLY A 169 13.15 -5.98 3.58
CA GLY A 169 12.42 -7.15 4.06
C GLY A 169 12.05 -7.12 5.54
N GLU A 170 12.30 -6.00 6.22
CA GLU A 170 12.00 -5.84 7.64
C GLU A 170 10.57 -5.32 7.86
N PRO A 171 9.96 -5.56 9.05
CA PRO A 171 8.72 -4.94 9.45
C PRO A 171 8.80 -3.41 9.47
N LEU A 172 7.66 -2.74 9.28
CA LEU A 172 7.55 -1.29 9.34
C LEU A 172 7.45 -0.77 10.78
N ASP A 173 7.94 0.46 10.99
CA ASP A 173 7.89 1.13 12.29
C ASP A 173 6.56 1.84 12.58
N TYR A 174 5.77 2.16 11.56
CA TYR A 174 4.54 2.97 11.62
C TYR A 174 4.74 4.38 12.19
N LYS A 175 5.97 4.90 12.13
CA LYS A 175 6.36 6.20 12.73
C LYS A 175 6.90 7.17 11.71
N SER A 176 7.62 6.66 10.72
CA SER A 176 8.36 7.47 9.78
C SER A 176 8.04 7.12 8.33
N ARG A 177 8.42 8.01 7.42
CA ARG A 177 8.44 7.69 5.99
C ARG A 177 9.49 6.63 5.72
N GLN A 178 9.09 5.51 5.12
CA GLN A 178 9.97 4.39 4.83
C GLN A 178 9.86 3.98 3.35
N ALA A 179 10.96 3.44 2.82
CA ALA A 179 10.93 2.77 1.52
C ALA A 179 10.31 1.38 1.71
N VAL A 180 9.16 1.15 1.11
CA VAL A 180 8.31 -0.03 1.33
C VAL A 180 8.05 -0.82 0.07
N MET A 181 7.70 -2.09 0.25
CA MET A 181 7.15 -2.97 -0.76
C MET A 181 5.87 -3.63 -0.24
N PHE A 182 4.78 -3.45 -0.98
CA PHE A 182 3.51 -4.14 -0.76
C PHE A 182 3.39 -5.23 -1.81
N ILE A 183 3.57 -6.49 -1.41
CA ILE A 183 3.79 -7.64 -2.31
C ILE A 183 3.06 -8.89 -1.83
N PRO A 184 2.78 -9.88 -2.71
CA PRO A 184 2.26 -11.17 -2.27
C PRO A 184 3.25 -11.90 -1.37
N GLN A 185 2.76 -12.47 -0.27
CA GLN A 185 3.58 -13.31 0.63
C GLN A 185 4.21 -14.49 -0.11
N ALA A 186 3.45 -15.15 -0.96
CA ALA A 186 3.89 -16.31 -1.73
C ALA A 186 5.02 -16.03 -2.74
N GLU A 187 5.22 -14.77 -3.15
CA GLU A 187 6.25 -14.37 -4.10
C GLU A 187 7.42 -13.62 -3.41
N SER A 188 7.38 -13.48 -2.08
CA SER A 188 8.30 -12.63 -1.33
C SER A 188 9.78 -12.95 -1.59
N ASP A 189 10.18 -14.18 -1.39
CA ASP A 189 11.57 -14.62 -1.56
C ASP A 189 12.06 -14.39 -3.00
N LYS A 190 11.21 -14.70 -3.96
CA LYS A 190 11.49 -14.50 -5.37
C LYS A 190 11.65 -13.02 -5.72
N ILE A 191 10.74 -12.16 -5.24
CA ILE A 191 10.83 -10.71 -5.44
C ILE A 191 12.10 -10.17 -4.79
N GLN A 192 12.38 -10.54 -3.55
CA GLN A 192 13.57 -10.09 -2.82
C GLN A 192 14.87 -10.54 -3.49
N SER A 193 14.92 -11.69 -4.15
CA SER A 193 16.10 -12.16 -4.89
C SER A 193 16.50 -11.22 -6.04
N TYR A 194 15.57 -10.45 -6.60
CA TYR A 194 15.84 -9.43 -7.61
C TYR A 194 16.24 -8.08 -7.00
N LEU A 195 15.80 -7.79 -5.74
CA LEU A 195 15.99 -6.52 -5.04
C LEU A 195 17.37 -6.57 -4.39
N GLY A 196 18.27 -6.86 -4.31
CA GLY A 196 19.59 -6.82 -3.64
C GLY A 196 20.76 -6.86 -4.60
N SER A 197 20.49 -7.17 -5.84
CA SER A 197 21.52 -7.31 -6.86
C SER A 197 21.99 -5.94 -7.35
N ARG A 198 22.94 -5.30 -6.65
CA ARG A 198 23.79 -4.29 -7.28
C ARG A 198 24.54 -5.02 -8.39
N LYS A 199 24.09 -4.91 -9.64
CA LYS A 199 25.03 -5.11 -10.75
C LYS A 199 26.12 -4.05 -10.57
N ARG A 200 27.37 -4.49 -10.29
CA ARG A 200 28.58 -3.68 -10.36
C ARG A 200 28.75 -3.12 -11.75
#